data_898720b636e5c7062ddcdcaa80a6d162
#
_entry.id   898720b636e5c7062ddcdcaa80a6d162
#
_cell.length_a   1.000
_cell.length_b   1.000
_cell.length_c   1.000
_cell.angle_alpha   90.00
_cell.angle_beta   90.00
_cell.angle_gamma   90.00
#
_symmetry.space_group_name_H-M   'P 1'
#
loop_
_entity.id
_entity.type
_entity.pdbx_description
1 polymer ?
#
loop_
_entity_poly.entity_id
_entity_poly.type
_entity_poly.pdbx_seq_one_letter_code
_entity_poly.pdbx_strand_id
1 'polypeptide(L)'
;MKNVTVICPYVFENEIQRLKQGYWELPFMFERDDSRIGSDLMFEKMWKQCDGDIIIFHADMAHKEEDKPTLWFEELCDYADKYPEAGLIGAKLLYPARNDDELFWIESAGGMFDKETNNPTHFGSGLDMETQQFFKTPEADKGQYDCVREVAWTTFGGVYIRRKVIEDVGDFDRSFEWTYNRDVDYCLSARKNGWKVYQVPTTIMHLQSQDNKRVATRENRQSESRNLQRVKDKWQETEYWKTINKEIV
;
A
#
# COMPACT_ATOMS: atom_id res chain seq x y z
N MET A 1 4.44 24.70 0.64
CA MET A 1 4.39 23.22 0.72
C MET A 1 2.93 22.81 0.72
N LYS A 2 2.57 21.73 0.04
CA LYS A 2 1.24 21.13 0.16
C LYS A 2 0.98 20.75 1.61
N ASN A 3 -0.28 20.80 2.02
CA ASN A 3 -0.71 20.25 3.30
C ASN A 3 -0.79 18.73 3.17
N VAL A 4 0.28 18.04 3.50
CA VAL A 4 0.39 16.58 3.44
C VAL A 4 0.73 16.07 4.84
N THR A 5 0.00 15.06 5.32
CA THR A 5 0.27 14.41 6.60
C THR A 5 0.66 12.95 6.37
N VAL A 6 1.74 12.49 6.99
CA VAL A 6 2.10 11.06 7.00
C VAL A 6 1.38 10.39 8.17
N ILE A 7 0.46 9.50 7.90
CA ILE A 7 -0.27 8.76 8.94
C ILE A 7 0.37 7.40 9.18
N CYS A 8 0.68 7.12 10.45
CA CYS A 8 1.33 5.87 10.86
C CYS A 8 0.68 5.32 12.12
N PRO A 9 -0.30 4.41 12.01
CA PRO A 9 -0.81 3.68 13.16
C PRO A 9 0.23 2.69 13.67
N TYR A 10 0.21 2.44 14.98
CA TYR A 10 1.11 1.49 15.61
C TYR A 10 0.45 0.77 16.76
N VAL A 11 1.05 -0.33 17.17
CA VAL A 11 0.61 -1.13 18.32
C VAL A 11 1.61 -1.05 19.47
N PHE A 12 2.88 -1.21 19.18
CA PHE A 12 3.95 -1.23 20.17
C PHE A 12 4.82 0.02 20.05
N GLU A 13 5.08 0.69 21.16
CA GLU A 13 5.83 1.94 21.21
C GLU A 13 7.25 1.82 20.61
N ASN A 14 7.89 0.67 20.76
CA ASN A 14 9.22 0.43 20.20
C ASN A 14 9.26 0.44 18.66
N GLU A 15 8.12 0.18 17.99
CA GLU A 15 8.04 0.18 16.53
C GLU A 15 8.26 1.59 15.95
N ILE A 16 7.73 2.60 16.64
CA ILE A 16 7.78 3.99 16.15
C ILE A 16 8.98 4.78 16.66
N GLN A 17 9.77 4.26 17.60
CA GLN A 17 10.95 4.98 18.10
C GLN A 17 11.95 5.29 16.98
N ARG A 18 12.19 4.33 16.10
CA ARG A 18 13.05 4.49 14.92
C ARG A 18 12.51 5.58 13.98
N LEU A 19 11.19 5.58 13.74
CA LEU A 19 10.56 6.56 12.85
C LEU A 19 10.60 7.97 13.46
N LYS A 20 10.31 8.11 14.75
CA LYS A 20 10.41 9.40 15.46
C LYS A 20 11.82 10.00 15.43
N GLN A 21 12.85 9.15 15.48
CA GLN A 21 14.24 9.60 15.43
C GLN A 21 14.72 9.88 14.01
N GLY A 22 14.35 9.01 13.05
CA GLY A 22 14.84 9.11 11.67
C GLY A 22 14.09 10.12 10.80
N TYR A 23 12.83 10.41 11.12
CA TYR A 23 11.95 11.25 10.30
C TYR A 23 11.34 12.43 11.05
N TRP A 24 12.04 12.98 12.02
CA TRP A 24 11.57 14.07 12.88
C TRP A 24 11.17 15.36 12.11
N GLU A 25 11.72 15.55 10.90
CA GLU A 25 11.41 16.69 10.03
C GLU A 25 10.12 16.50 9.23
N LEU A 26 9.61 15.27 9.12
CA LEU A 26 8.41 14.97 8.34
C LEU A 26 7.13 15.12 9.15
N PRO A 27 6.02 15.48 8.52
CA PRO A 27 4.74 15.72 9.18
C PRO A 27 4.03 14.43 9.58
N PHE A 28 4.67 13.62 10.42
CA PHE A 28 4.10 12.38 10.92
C PHE A 28 3.01 12.62 11.96
N MET A 29 1.88 11.96 11.77
CA MET A 29 0.87 11.72 12.78
C MET A 29 0.99 10.25 13.20
N PHE A 30 1.28 9.98 14.47
CA PHE A 30 1.32 8.65 15.04
C PHE A 30 0.11 8.43 15.93
N GLU A 31 -0.59 7.32 15.76
CA GLU A 31 -1.72 6.96 16.61
C GLU A 31 -1.67 5.48 17.00
N ARG A 32 -1.81 5.22 18.30
CA ARG A 32 -1.76 3.86 18.83
C ARG A 32 -3.12 3.16 18.68
N ASP A 33 -3.09 1.94 18.16
CA ASP A 33 -4.28 1.08 18.08
C ASP A 33 -4.51 0.31 19.38
N ASP A 34 -4.95 1.02 20.41
CA ASP A 34 -5.27 0.43 21.72
C ASP A 34 -6.46 -0.54 21.65
N SER A 35 -7.37 -0.30 20.72
CA SER A 35 -8.59 -1.09 20.54
C SER A 35 -8.42 -2.28 19.61
N ARG A 36 -7.25 -2.43 18.99
CA ARG A 36 -6.93 -3.51 18.05
C ARG A 36 -7.93 -3.62 16.88
N ILE A 37 -8.32 -2.48 16.34
CA ILE A 37 -9.27 -2.42 15.22
C ILE A 37 -8.62 -2.72 13.87
N GLY A 38 -7.29 -2.77 13.81
CA GLY A 38 -6.50 -3.06 12.62
C GLY A 38 -6.08 -1.82 11.85
N SER A 39 -5.01 -1.98 11.06
CA SER A 39 -4.34 -0.87 10.37
C SER A 39 -5.28 -0.07 9.48
N ASP A 40 -6.11 -0.73 8.67
CA ASP A 40 -6.99 -0.04 7.71
C ASP A 40 -8.00 0.87 8.39
N LEU A 41 -8.65 0.37 9.47
CA LEU A 41 -9.61 1.19 10.22
C LEU A 41 -8.91 2.30 11.01
N MET A 42 -7.65 2.08 11.39
CA MET A 42 -6.84 3.14 11.98
C MET A 42 -6.47 4.19 10.94
N PHE A 43 -6.12 3.83 9.69
CA PHE A 43 -5.92 4.81 8.63
C PHE A 43 -7.16 5.68 8.43
N GLU A 44 -8.33 5.06 8.36
CA GLU A 44 -9.60 5.79 8.23
C GLU A 44 -9.84 6.77 9.40
N LYS A 45 -9.59 6.32 10.63
CA LYS A 45 -9.70 7.16 11.82
C LYS A 45 -8.74 8.35 11.74
N MET A 46 -7.50 8.12 11.30
CA MET A 46 -6.47 9.15 11.23
C MET A 46 -6.70 10.13 10.07
N TRP A 47 -7.08 9.67 8.88
CA TRP A 47 -7.30 10.57 7.76
C TRP A 47 -8.48 11.53 7.97
N LYS A 48 -9.45 11.16 8.82
CA LYS A 48 -10.55 12.05 9.23
C LYS A 48 -10.09 13.23 10.09
N GLN A 49 -8.89 13.13 10.66
CA GLN A 49 -8.27 14.19 11.46
C GLN A 49 -7.37 15.11 10.62
N CYS A 50 -7.15 14.78 9.33
CA CYS A 50 -6.31 15.53 8.41
C CYS A 50 -7.16 16.40 7.49
N ASP A 51 -6.72 17.64 7.23
CA ASP A 51 -7.39 18.55 6.28
C ASP A 51 -6.81 18.46 4.86
N GLY A 52 -5.58 17.97 4.72
CA GLY A 52 -4.83 17.85 3.47
C GLY A 52 -4.75 16.44 2.91
N ASP A 53 -3.90 16.29 1.90
CA ASP A 53 -3.51 15.00 1.35
C ASP A 53 -2.79 14.17 2.41
N ILE A 54 -2.76 12.86 2.24
CA ILE A 54 -2.11 11.97 3.20
C ILE A 54 -1.11 11.04 2.52
N ILE A 55 -0.13 10.60 3.29
CA ILE A 55 0.69 9.43 2.95
C ILE A 55 0.49 8.38 4.05
N ILE A 56 0.13 7.16 3.65
CA ILE A 56 0.07 6.02 4.56
C ILE A 56 1.48 5.41 4.65
N PHE A 57 1.96 5.25 5.88
CA PHE A 57 3.27 4.66 6.16
C PHE A 57 3.17 3.73 7.36
N HIS A 58 3.56 2.47 7.21
CA HIS A 58 3.50 1.50 8.31
C HIS A 58 4.71 1.63 9.24
N ALA A 59 4.54 1.22 10.48
CA ALA A 59 5.57 1.33 11.51
C ALA A 59 6.83 0.50 11.21
N ASP A 60 6.71 -0.55 10.39
CA ASP A 60 7.81 -1.42 9.94
C ASP A 60 8.41 -1.03 8.58
N MET A 61 8.12 0.16 8.09
CA MET A 61 8.72 0.70 6.86
C MET A 61 9.94 1.57 7.15
N ALA A 62 10.83 1.66 6.16
CA ALA A 62 12.05 2.46 6.20
C ALA A 62 12.43 2.99 4.80
N HIS A 63 13.33 3.97 4.75
CA HIS A 63 14.07 4.30 3.53
C HIS A 63 15.25 3.32 3.36
N LYS A 64 15.86 3.27 2.18
CA LYS A 64 17.15 2.60 1.99
C LYS A 64 18.24 3.37 2.76
N GLU A 65 19.23 2.65 3.30
CA GLU A 65 20.32 3.28 4.09
C GLU A 65 21.12 4.33 3.31
N GLU A 66 21.29 4.12 2.00
CA GLU A 66 21.99 5.04 1.11
C GLU A 66 21.17 6.30 0.75
N ASP A 67 19.88 6.28 0.96
CA ASP A 67 18.98 7.38 0.61
C ASP A 67 18.87 8.41 1.74
N LYS A 68 18.62 9.66 1.36
CA LYS A 68 18.18 10.69 2.32
C LYS A 68 16.86 10.23 2.98
N PRO A 69 16.73 10.30 4.33
CA PRO A 69 15.55 9.82 5.02
C PRO A 69 14.21 10.42 4.53
N THR A 70 14.24 11.64 4.01
CA THR A 70 13.05 12.34 3.51
C THR A 70 12.78 12.15 2.03
N LEU A 71 13.67 11.48 1.29
CA LEU A 71 13.61 11.39 -0.19
C LEU A 71 12.27 10.82 -0.67
N TRP A 72 11.84 9.69 -0.10
CA TRP A 72 10.59 9.04 -0.47
C TRP A 72 9.36 9.96 -0.31
N PHE A 73 9.36 10.81 0.73
CA PHE A 73 8.28 11.76 0.96
C PHE A 73 8.29 12.88 -0.09
N GLU A 74 9.47 13.44 -0.36
CA GLU A 74 9.67 14.49 -1.35
C GLU A 74 9.23 14.00 -2.74
N GLU A 75 9.71 12.82 -3.15
CA GLU A 75 9.36 12.21 -4.44
C GLU A 75 7.87 11.92 -4.59
N LEU A 76 7.20 11.36 -3.56
CA LEU A 76 5.75 11.12 -3.63
C LEU A 76 4.97 12.43 -3.78
N CYS A 77 5.38 13.49 -3.09
CA CYS A 77 4.80 14.81 -3.25
C CYS A 77 5.03 15.38 -4.66
N ASP A 78 6.24 15.25 -5.20
CA ASP A 78 6.59 15.73 -6.55
C ASP A 78 5.80 14.96 -7.63
N TYR A 79 5.65 13.63 -7.49
CA TYR A 79 4.80 12.86 -8.39
C TYR A 79 3.33 13.25 -8.28
N ALA A 80 2.85 13.56 -7.09
CA ALA A 80 1.49 14.06 -6.90
C ALA A 80 1.28 15.43 -7.56
N ASP A 81 2.31 16.27 -7.64
CA ASP A 81 2.24 17.53 -8.37
C ASP A 81 2.28 17.33 -9.89
N LYS A 82 3.09 16.39 -10.35
CA LYS A 82 3.29 16.10 -11.76
C LYS A 82 2.08 15.39 -12.40
N TYR A 83 1.35 14.59 -11.64
CA TYR A 83 0.21 13.79 -12.13
C TYR A 83 -1.08 14.15 -11.38
N PRO A 84 -1.72 15.28 -11.70
CA PRO A 84 -2.91 15.74 -10.96
C PRO A 84 -4.12 14.81 -11.09
N GLU A 85 -4.19 13.97 -12.11
CA GLU A 85 -5.21 12.95 -12.31
C GLU A 85 -5.00 11.70 -11.44
N ALA A 86 -3.79 11.53 -10.88
CA ALA A 86 -3.51 10.42 -9.96
C ALA A 86 -4.15 10.68 -8.61
N GLY A 87 -5.13 9.88 -8.24
CA GLY A 87 -5.76 9.94 -6.92
C GLY A 87 -4.94 9.23 -5.85
N LEU A 88 -4.32 8.10 -6.24
CA LEU A 88 -3.42 7.33 -5.40
C LEU A 88 -2.09 7.12 -6.12
N ILE A 89 -0.98 7.26 -5.39
CA ILE A 89 0.37 7.08 -5.91
C ILE A 89 1.14 6.19 -4.96
N GLY A 90 1.44 4.96 -5.39
CA GLY A 90 2.16 3.97 -4.59
C GLY A 90 3.66 4.01 -4.82
N ALA A 91 4.43 3.86 -3.76
CA ALA A 91 5.86 3.62 -3.82
C ALA A 91 6.16 2.15 -4.15
N LYS A 92 7.29 1.88 -4.80
CA LYS A 92 7.82 0.53 -4.95
C LYS A 92 8.29 0.02 -3.58
N LEU A 93 7.72 -1.11 -3.14
CA LEU A 93 8.08 -1.74 -1.88
C LEU A 93 9.14 -2.80 -2.10
N LEU A 94 10.15 -2.79 -1.25
CA LEU A 94 11.26 -3.74 -1.29
C LEU A 94 11.39 -4.49 0.03
N TYR A 95 11.68 -5.78 -0.05
CA TYR A 95 12.17 -6.54 1.08
C TYR A 95 13.64 -6.24 1.35
N PRO A 96 14.08 -6.25 2.60
CA PRO A 96 15.49 -6.19 2.94
C PRO A 96 16.29 -7.29 2.22
N ALA A 97 17.52 -6.98 1.86
CA ALA A 97 18.44 -7.99 1.34
C ALA A 97 18.55 -9.17 2.32
N ARG A 98 18.50 -10.39 1.78
CA ARG A 98 18.62 -11.61 2.59
C ARG A 98 20.05 -12.14 2.46
N ASN A 99 20.74 -12.26 3.58
CA ASN A 99 22.13 -12.73 3.67
C ASN A 99 23.12 -11.83 2.90
N ASP A 100 24.08 -12.44 2.22
CA ASP A 100 25.13 -11.76 1.45
C ASP A 100 24.69 -11.30 0.04
N ASP A 101 23.38 -11.39 -0.27
CA ASP A 101 22.85 -10.85 -1.51
C ASP A 101 22.88 -9.32 -1.47
N GLU A 102 23.59 -8.71 -2.41
CA GLU A 102 23.66 -7.24 -2.55
C GLU A 102 22.34 -6.65 -3.11
N LEU A 103 21.38 -7.48 -3.51
CA LEU A 103 20.16 -7.06 -4.17
C LEU A 103 18.97 -7.10 -3.22
N PHE A 104 18.16 -6.04 -3.26
CA PHE A 104 16.84 -6.03 -2.66
C PHE A 104 15.87 -6.86 -3.49
N TRP A 105 14.80 -7.35 -2.87
CA TRP A 105 13.76 -8.12 -3.53
C TRP A 105 12.47 -7.32 -3.56
N ILE A 106 11.78 -7.35 -4.71
CA ILE A 106 10.56 -6.57 -4.90
C ILE A 106 9.41 -7.25 -4.16
N GLU A 107 8.79 -6.54 -3.24
CA GLU A 107 7.52 -6.93 -2.64
C GLU A 107 6.37 -6.52 -3.52
N SER A 108 6.36 -5.26 -3.96
CA SER A 108 5.31 -4.72 -4.81
C SER A 108 5.83 -3.55 -5.65
N ALA A 109 5.54 -3.60 -6.92
CA ALA A 109 5.68 -2.47 -7.85
C ALA A 109 4.31 -2.10 -8.45
N GLY A 110 3.28 -2.02 -7.58
CA GLY A 110 1.88 -1.87 -7.96
C GLY A 110 1.20 -3.22 -8.23
N GLY A 111 -0.09 -3.18 -8.51
CA GLY A 111 -0.90 -4.38 -8.67
C GLY A 111 -1.73 -4.41 -9.94
N MET A 112 -2.01 -5.63 -10.35
CA MET A 112 -2.89 -5.99 -11.46
C MET A 112 -3.79 -7.16 -11.06
N PHE A 113 -4.62 -7.63 -11.98
CA PHE A 113 -5.36 -8.88 -11.79
C PHE A 113 -4.79 -9.97 -12.69
N ASP A 114 -4.52 -11.11 -12.11
CA ASP A 114 -4.05 -12.28 -12.84
C ASP A 114 -5.09 -12.71 -13.89
N LYS A 115 -4.64 -12.97 -15.12
CA LYS A 115 -5.54 -13.23 -16.25
C LYS A 115 -6.27 -14.58 -16.18
N GLU A 116 -5.74 -15.52 -15.43
CA GLU A 116 -6.31 -16.87 -15.32
C GLU A 116 -7.24 -16.97 -14.09
N THR A 117 -6.78 -16.46 -12.97
CA THR A 117 -7.48 -16.60 -11.69
C THR A 117 -8.36 -15.39 -11.33
N ASN A 118 -8.13 -14.24 -11.97
CA ASN A 118 -8.69 -12.94 -11.60
C ASN A 118 -8.36 -12.53 -10.17
N ASN A 119 -7.27 -13.02 -9.62
CA ASN A 119 -6.81 -12.61 -8.29
C ASN A 119 -5.99 -11.31 -8.39
N PRO A 120 -6.10 -10.42 -7.39
CA PRO A 120 -5.14 -9.33 -7.24
C PRO A 120 -3.74 -9.91 -7.10
N THR A 121 -2.79 -9.39 -7.86
CA THR A 121 -1.39 -9.80 -7.79
C THR A 121 -0.49 -8.59 -7.93
N HIS A 122 0.71 -8.67 -7.37
CA HIS A 122 1.70 -7.60 -7.46
C HIS A 122 2.58 -7.75 -8.70
N PHE A 123 3.00 -6.65 -9.28
CA PHE A 123 4.19 -6.63 -10.12
C PHE A 123 5.42 -6.91 -9.25
N GLY A 124 6.29 -7.80 -9.71
CA GLY A 124 7.53 -8.15 -9.03
C GLY A 124 7.42 -9.27 -8.00
N SER A 125 6.25 -9.55 -7.46
CA SER A 125 6.08 -10.57 -6.42
C SER A 125 4.64 -11.07 -6.33
N GLY A 126 4.46 -12.19 -5.61
CA GLY A 126 3.15 -12.69 -5.22
C GLY A 126 3.29 -13.63 -4.02
N LEU A 127 2.63 -13.30 -2.92
CA LEU A 127 2.65 -14.07 -1.68
C LEU A 127 1.29 -14.71 -1.44
N ASP A 128 1.29 -16.03 -1.26
CA ASP A 128 0.13 -16.77 -0.73
C ASP A 128 0.13 -16.63 0.80
N MET A 129 -0.85 -15.93 1.32
CA MET A 129 -0.92 -15.64 2.76
C MET A 129 -1.33 -16.87 3.58
N GLU A 130 -2.02 -17.84 2.98
CA GLU A 130 -2.41 -19.06 3.69
C GLU A 130 -1.22 -19.98 3.92
N THR A 131 -0.42 -20.19 2.88
CA THR A 131 0.74 -21.08 2.93
C THR A 131 2.01 -20.36 3.36
N GLN A 132 2.02 -19.03 3.38
CA GLN A 132 3.19 -18.16 3.56
C GLN A 132 4.28 -18.45 2.51
N GLN A 133 3.88 -18.89 1.33
CA GLN A 133 4.76 -19.17 0.21
C GLN A 133 4.48 -18.20 -0.92
N PHE A 134 5.51 -17.85 -1.64
CA PHE A 134 5.34 -17.07 -2.86
C PHE A 134 4.80 -17.97 -3.98
N PHE A 135 3.64 -17.65 -4.53
CA PHE A 135 3.16 -18.27 -5.76
C PHE A 135 3.90 -17.70 -6.99
N LYS A 136 4.46 -16.50 -6.86
CA LYS A 136 5.45 -15.92 -7.75
C LYS A 136 6.65 -15.53 -6.91
N THR A 137 7.80 -16.13 -7.18
CA THR A 137 9.07 -15.77 -6.50
C THR A 137 9.34 -14.28 -6.67
N PRO A 138 9.67 -13.54 -5.59
CA PRO A 138 10.03 -12.14 -5.71
C PRO A 138 11.16 -11.94 -6.72
N GLU A 139 11.05 -10.91 -7.54
CA GLU A 139 12.10 -10.52 -8.47
C GLU A 139 13.15 -9.69 -7.73
N ALA A 140 14.43 -9.92 -8.03
CA ALA A 140 15.48 -9.02 -7.57
C ALA A 140 15.29 -7.64 -8.21
N ASP A 141 15.42 -6.58 -7.42
CA ASP A 141 15.34 -5.21 -7.90
C ASP A 141 16.57 -4.85 -8.73
N LYS A 142 16.38 -4.70 -10.02
CA LYS A 142 17.39 -4.29 -11.02
C LYS A 142 16.97 -3.03 -11.77
N GLY A 143 16.03 -2.28 -11.20
CA GLY A 143 15.46 -1.10 -11.84
C GLY A 143 14.40 -1.40 -12.90
N GLN A 144 13.96 -2.65 -13.09
CA GLN A 144 12.98 -3.03 -14.11
C GLN A 144 11.60 -2.40 -13.92
N TYR A 145 11.32 -1.88 -12.74
CA TYR A 145 10.09 -1.15 -12.41
C TYR A 145 10.35 0.32 -12.05
N ASP A 146 11.53 0.86 -12.41
CA ASP A 146 11.87 2.28 -12.16
C ASP A 146 11.24 3.19 -13.22
N CYS A 147 9.92 3.09 -13.34
CA CYS A 147 9.13 3.94 -14.22
C CYS A 147 7.79 4.28 -13.56
N VAL A 148 7.23 5.41 -13.97
CA VAL A 148 5.85 5.75 -13.61
C VAL A 148 4.91 4.90 -14.45
N ARG A 149 3.99 4.22 -13.80
CA ARG A 149 3.04 3.31 -14.44
C ARG A 149 1.65 3.48 -13.85
N GLU A 150 0.63 3.53 -14.70
CA GLU A 150 -0.74 3.34 -14.25
C GLU A 150 -0.95 1.87 -13.89
N VAL A 151 -1.59 1.60 -12.74
CA VAL A 151 -1.82 0.25 -12.21
C VAL A 151 -3.27 0.08 -11.80
N ALA A 152 -3.74 -1.16 -11.69
CA ALA A 152 -5.10 -1.43 -11.23
C ALA A 152 -5.31 -0.99 -9.78
N TRP A 153 -4.33 -1.28 -8.94
CA TRP A 153 -4.32 -0.98 -7.52
C TRP A 153 -2.89 -0.86 -6.99
N THR A 154 -2.72 -0.27 -5.83
CA THR A 154 -1.45 -0.23 -5.09
C THR A 154 -1.70 -0.58 -3.63
N THR A 155 -0.68 -1.10 -2.95
CA THR A 155 -0.78 -1.41 -1.52
C THR A 155 -0.89 -0.13 -0.69
N PHE A 156 -1.47 -0.24 0.50
CA PHE A 156 -1.48 0.87 1.45
C PHE A 156 -0.20 0.96 2.28
N GLY A 157 0.87 0.30 1.83
CA GLY A 157 2.22 0.51 2.31
C GLY A 157 2.94 1.57 1.47
N GLY A 158 3.19 2.77 2.01
CA GLY A 158 3.88 3.82 1.26
C GLY A 158 3.05 4.39 0.10
N VAL A 159 1.82 4.80 0.35
CA VAL A 159 0.91 5.36 -0.66
C VAL A 159 0.51 6.79 -0.32
N TYR A 160 0.64 7.67 -1.30
CA TYR A 160 0.06 9.01 -1.27
C TYR A 160 -1.39 8.94 -1.72
N ILE A 161 -2.31 9.57 -0.98
CA ILE A 161 -3.74 9.64 -1.30
C ILE A 161 -4.18 11.11 -1.24
N ARG A 162 -4.79 11.58 -2.33
CA ARG A 162 -5.35 12.94 -2.34
C ARG A 162 -6.54 13.04 -1.39
N ARG A 163 -6.66 14.15 -0.70
CA ARG A 163 -7.83 14.47 0.11
C ARG A 163 -9.12 14.34 -0.70
N LYS A 164 -9.10 14.81 -1.94
CA LYS A 164 -10.26 14.73 -2.82
C LYS A 164 -10.71 13.31 -3.13
N VAL A 165 -9.80 12.33 -3.17
CA VAL A 165 -10.17 10.90 -3.28
C VAL A 165 -10.94 10.44 -2.06
N ILE A 166 -10.47 10.82 -0.86
CA ILE A 166 -11.14 10.46 0.40
C ILE A 166 -12.56 11.05 0.44
N GLU A 167 -12.75 12.27 -0.06
CA GLU A 167 -14.05 12.91 -0.16
C GLU A 167 -14.97 12.24 -1.16
N ASP A 168 -14.44 11.81 -2.32
CA ASP A 168 -15.25 11.22 -3.42
C ASP A 168 -15.58 9.75 -3.16
N VAL A 169 -14.70 9.00 -2.52
CA VAL A 169 -14.84 7.56 -2.23
C VAL A 169 -15.51 7.31 -0.87
N GLY A 170 -15.13 8.10 0.12
CA GLY A 170 -15.58 7.94 1.50
C GLY A 170 -14.78 6.90 2.28
N ASP A 171 -15.45 6.30 3.24
CA ASP A 171 -14.89 5.32 4.17
C ASP A 171 -14.66 3.95 3.49
N PHE A 172 -13.84 3.12 4.12
CA PHE A 172 -13.69 1.73 3.71
C PHE A 172 -15.02 0.95 3.79
N ASP A 173 -15.23 0.05 2.85
CA ASP A 173 -16.36 -0.87 2.86
C ASP A 173 -16.30 -1.80 4.08
N ARG A 174 -17.28 -1.68 4.96
CA ARG A 174 -17.37 -2.42 6.24
C ARG A 174 -17.66 -3.90 6.06
N SER A 175 -17.99 -4.36 4.86
CA SER A 175 -18.15 -5.78 4.59
C SER A 175 -16.81 -6.53 4.61
N PHE A 176 -15.70 -5.84 4.39
CA PHE A 176 -14.36 -6.42 4.48
C PHE A 176 -13.95 -6.66 5.93
N GLU A 177 -13.48 -7.84 6.20
CA GLU A 177 -13.03 -8.25 7.52
C GLU A 177 -11.54 -7.96 7.69
N TRP A 178 -11.12 -7.58 8.89
CA TRP A 178 -9.75 -7.36 9.28
C TRP A 178 -8.99 -6.45 8.29
N THR A 179 -7.86 -6.92 7.73
CA THR A 179 -7.09 -6.17 6.74
C THR A 179 -7.23 -6.79 5.33
N TYR A 180 -6.28 -6.89 4.50
CA TYR A 180 -6.23 -7.52 3.17
C TYR A 180 -7.39 -7.20 2.20
N ASN A 181 -7.00 -6.84 0.98
CA ASN A 181 -7.89 -6.53 -0.13
C ASN A 181 -8.79 -5.28 0.04
N ARG A 182 -8.69 -4.55 1.16
CA ARG A 182 -9.36 -3.24 1.27
C ARG A 182 -8.65 -2.18 0.44
N ASP A 183 -7.34 -2.25 0.35
CA ASP A 183 -6.52 -1.42 -0.55
C ASP A 183 -6.92 -1.64 -2.01
N VAL A 184 -7.12 -2.90 -2.41
CA VAL A 184 -7.64 -3.26 -3.74
C VAL A 184 -9.02 -2.64 -3.97
N ASP A 185 -9.95 -2.86 -3.05
CA ASP A 185 -11.32 -2.33 -3.15
C ASP A 185 -11.35 -0.80 -3.18
N TYR A 186 -10.51 -0.16 -2.37
CA TYR A 186 -10.45 1.30 -2.31
C TYR A 186 -9.85 1.89 -3.60
N CYS A 187 -8.80 1.29 -4.14
CA CYS A 187 -8.25 1.69 -5.44
C CYS A 187 -9.27 1.55 -6.57
N LEU A 188 -10.02 0.45 -6.60
CA LEU A 188 -11.09 0.25 -7.59
C LEU A 188 -12.23 1.26 -7.42
N SER A 189 -12.57 1.59 -6.17
CA SER A 189 -13.57 2.62 -5.87
C SER A 189 -13.11 4.00 -6.32
N ALA A 190 -11.84 4.35 -6.11
CA ALA A 190 -11.25 5.60 -6.61
C ALA A 190 -11.29 5.65 -8.14
N ARG A 191 -10.90 4.57 -8.81
CA ARG A 191 -10.94 4.49 -10.27
C ARG A 191 -12.35 4.60 -10.81
N LYS A 192 -13.36 3.99 -10.17
CA LYS A 192 -14.78 4.16 -10.52
C LYS A 192 -15.23 5.62 -10.45
N ASN A 193 -14.63 6.41 -9.58
CA ASN A 193 -14.85 7.86 -9.46
C ASN A 193 -13.98 8.69 -10.43
N GLY A 194 -13.28 8.05 -11.38
CA GLY A 194 -12.50 8.73 -12.41
C GLY A 194 -11.06 9.04 -12.03
N TRP A 195 -10.59 8.63 -10.85
CA TRP A 195 -9.22 8.79 -10.42
C TRP A 195 -8.30 7.72 -11.02
N LYS A 196 -7.08 8.09 -11.34
CA LYS A 196 -6.04 7.13 -11.70
C LYS A 196 -5.26 6.66 -10.48
N VAL A 197 -4.73 5.44 -10.55
CA VAL A 197 -3.82 4.86 -9.57
C VAL A 197 -2.48 4.67 -10.24
N TYR A 198 -1.43 5.29 -9.69
CA TYR A 198 -0.08 5.19 -10.25
C TYR A 198 0.85 4.49 -9.28
N GLN A 199 1.77 3.74 -9.85
CA GLN A 199 2.99 3.27 -9.23
C GLN A 199 4.15 4.13 -9.71
N VAL A 200 5.00 4.57 -8.78
CA VAL A 200 6.19 5.39 -9.08
C VAL A 200 7.47 4.70 -8.62
N PRO A 201 8.63 5.06 -9.16
CA PRO A 201 9.90 4.41 -8.83
C PRO A 201 10.44 4.72 -7.43
N THR A 202 9.81 5.64 -6.69
CA THR A 202 10.11 5.88 -5.27
C THR A 202 10.16 4.58 -4.50
N THR A 203 11.23 4.32 -3.77
CA THR A 203 11.42 3.07 -3.03
C THR A 203 11.22 3.24 -1.54
N ILE A 204 10.50 2.28 -0.94
CA ILE A 204 10.34 2.14 0.50
C ILE A 204 10.66 0.70 0.89
N MET A 205 11.45 0.54 1.94
CA MET A 205 11.78 -0.77 2.51
C MET A 205 10.66 -1.22 3.44
N HIS A 206 10.17 -2.45 3.27
CA HIS A 206 9.26 -3.10 4.21
C HIS A 206 10.05 -4.13 5.02
N LEU A 207 10.32 -3.79 6.28
CA LEU A 207 11.19 -4.58 7.15
C LEU A 207 10.57 -5.90 7.61
N GLN A 208 9.32 -6.16 7.22
CA GLN A 208 8.52 -7.31 7.63
C GLN A 208 8.58 -7.49 9.14
N SER A 209 7.84 -6.69 9.87
CA SER A 209 7.81 -6.85 11.33
C SER A 209 7.46 -8.31 11.67
N GLN A 210 8.08 -8.82 12.71
CA GLN A 210 7.77 -10.17 13.21
C GLN A 210 6.31 -10.27 13.69
N ASP A 211 5.60 -9.16 13.77
CA ASP A 211 4.19 -9.09 14.15
C ASP A 211 3.26 -9.70 13.12
N ASN A 212 3.59 -9.68 11.84
CA ASN A 212 2.85 -10.45 10.85
C ASN A 212 2.81 -11.95 11.17
N LYS A 213 3.88 -12.50 11.78
CA LYS A 213 3.89 -13.88 12.27
C LYS A 213 3.02 -14.08 13.52
N ARG A 214 2.85 -13.04 14.35
CA ARG A 214 2.01 -13.09 15.56
C ARG A 214 0.53 -12.88 15.24
N VAL A 215 0.24 -12.10 14.21
CA VAL A 215 -1.13 -11.76 13.78
C VAL A 215 -1.65 -12.74 12.72
N ALA A 216 -0.81 -13.54 12.07
CA ALA A 216 -1.21 -14.59 11.12
C ALA A 216 -1.92 -15.77 11.81
N THR A 217 -3.04 -15.48 12.44
CA THR A 217 -3.91 -16.50 13.02
C THR A 217 -4.67 -17.21 11.88
N ARG A 218 -5.17 -18.42 12.15
CA ARG A 218 -6.06 -19.14 11.21
C ARG A 218 -7.27 -18.29 10.81
N GLU A 219 -7.77 -17.46 11.71
CA GLU A 219 -8.91 -16.56 11.49
C GLU A 219 -8.58 -15.45 10.48
N ASN A 220 -7.39 -14.85 10.59
CA ASN A 220 -6.95 -13.81 9.65
C ASN A 220 -6.79 -14.36 8.23
N ARG A 221 -6.24 -15.57 8.09
CA ARG A 221 -6.13 -16.24 6.77
C ARG A 221 -7.49 -16.54 6.15
N GLN A 222 -8.46 -16.95 6.97
CA GLN A 222 -9.83 -17.16 6.49
C GLN A 222 -10.50 -15.83 6.08
N SER A 223 -10.20 -14.73 6.78
CA SER A 223 -10.72 -13.42 6.40
C SER A 223 -10.17 -12.93 5.06
N GLU A 224 -8.91 -13.22 4.77
CA GLU A 224 -8.29 -12.88 3.46
C GLU A 224 -9.02 -13.56 2.30
N SER A 225 -9.26 -14.88 2.39
CA SER A 225 -9.99 -15.60 1.35
C SER A 225 -11.42 -15.08 1.18
N ARG A 226 -12.10 -14.72 2.29
CA ARG A 226 -13.43 -14.11 2.23
C ARG A 226 -13.39 -12.70 1.61
N ASN A 227 -12.38 -11.91 1.93
CA ASN A 227 -12.21 -10.58 1.37
C ASN A 227 -11.89 -10.64 -0.13
N LEU A 228 -11.05 -11.59 -0.55
CA LEU A 228 -10.80 -11.85 -1.98
C LEU A 228 -12.09 -12.18 -2.72
N GLN A 229 -12.93 -13.03 -2.16
CA GLN A 229 -14.24 -13.35 -2.76
C GLN A 229 -15.13 -12.10 -2.83
N ARG A 230 -15.14 -11.25 -1.79
CA ARG A 230 -15.89 -9.98 -1.80
C ARG A 230 -15.43 -9.02 -2.90
N VAL A 231 -14.11 -8.90 -3.12
CA VAL A 231 -13.60 -8.10 -4.25
C VAL A 231 -14.15 -8.63 -5.57
N LYS A 232 -14.11 -9.94 -5.78
CA LYS A 232 -14.64 -10.55 -6.99
C LYS A 232 -16.16 -10.31 -7.13
N ASP A 233 -16.93 -10.60 -6.10
CA ASP A 233 -18.39 -10.42 -6.11
C ASP A 233 -18.79 -8.96 -6.39
N LYS A 234 -18.04 -8.00 -5.86
CA LYS A 234 -18.31 -6.58 -6.04
C LYS A 234 -17.91 -6.04 -7.41
N TRP A 235 -16.81 -6.53 -8.00
CA TRP A 235 -16.19 -5.90 -9.15
C TRP A 235 -16.14 -6.73 -10.42
N GLN A 236 -16.07 -8.07 -10.34
CA GLN A 236 -15.79 -8.95 -11.49
C GLN A 236 -16.80 -8.84 -12.62
N GLU A 237 -18.09 -8.58 -12.34
CA GLU A 237 -19.12 -8.42 -13.35
C GLU A 237 -19.25 -7.00 -13.89
N THR A 238 -18.50 -6.04 -13.34
CA THR A 238 -18.52 -4.66 -13.83
C THR A 238 -17.76 -4.54 -15.16
N GLU A 239 -18.27 -3.70 -16.08
CA GLU A 239 -17.53 -3.37 -17.30
C GLU A 239 -16.16 -2.79 -16.99
N TYR A 240 -16.07 -2.06 -15.90
CA TYR A 240 -14.83 -1.50 -15.38
C TYR A 240 -13.79 -2.60 -15.10
N TRP A 241 -14.14 -3.68 -14.40
CA TRP A 241 -13.23 -4.80 -14.17
C TRP A 241 -12.74 -5.46 -15.46
N LYS A 242 -13.65 -5.63 -16.42
CA LYS A 242 -13.36 -6.27 -17.72
C LYS A 242 -12.40 -5.46 -18.58
N THR A 243 -12.33 -4.16 -18.38
CA THR A 243 -11.48 -3.24 -19.17
C THR A 243 -10.18 -2.87 -18.47
N ILE A 244 -10.13 -2.86 -17.15
CA ILE A 244 -9.01 -2.34 -16.35
C ILE A 244 -7.65 -2.95 -16.73
N ASN A 245 -7.59 -4.26 -16.96
CA ASN A 245 -6.36 -4.94 -17.38
C ASN A 245 -5.99 -4.71 -18.85
N LYS A 246 -6.90 -4.15 -19.67
CA LYS A 246 -6.63 -3.81 -21.06
C LYS A 246 -6.08 -2.41 -21.22
N GLU A 247 -6.41 -1.52 -20.29
CA GLU A 247 -5.99 -0.12 -20.30
C GLU A 247 -4.60 0.08 -19.68
N ILE A 248 -4.15 -0.88 -18.88
CA ILE A 248 -2.91 -0.80 -18.06
C ILE A 248 -1.69 -1.49 -18.71
N VAL A 249 -1.84 -2.08 -19.89
CA VAL A 249 -0.74 -2.80 -20.60
C VAL A 249 0.07 -1.87 -21.46
#